data_5b413a758bfbab53bb26218d6676f633
#
_entry.id   5b413a758bfbab53bb26218d6676f633
#
_cell.length_a   1.000
_cell.length_b   1.000
_cell.length_c   1.000
_cell.angle_alpha   90.00
_cell.angle_beta   90.00
_cell.angle_gamma   90.00
#
_symmetry.space_group_name_H-M   'P 1'
#
loop_
_entity.id
_entity.type
_entity.pdbx_description
1 polymer ?
#
loop_
_entity_poly.entity_id
_entity_poly.type
_entity_poly.pdbx_seq_one_letter_code
_entity_poly.pdbx_strand_id
1 'polypeptide(L)'
;MSKKTVLVIADLGGCPPHMFYESVAASYHIVSYIPRPFAITKGHAELIEKYSIAVIKDRDYFETHPSFEHPDSIYWAHDDYPKSEEEVVEDFIRVASFFKADAITTNNELFIAPMAKAAERLGLRGAGVKAAEMARDKSQMRAAFNASGVKAVKTQPVTTLSDFQKAIESIGTPLILKPTYLASSIGVTLFHDKAGSDDLFLQVQSYLETIPVPDAVTYEAPFVAETYLEGAYEDWYEDEGYADYVSVEGLVVEGEYLPFVIHDKTPQIGFTETAHITPTILDNEAKQIIIEAARKANEGLGLEHCATHTEIKLMKNRETGLIESAARFAGWNMIPNIKKVFGVDMAKLLIDVLVDGKKAVLPKQLLSGHTFYVADCHLYPQHFKESGLIPPEATHITIDHVSIPEETFVGDTAIVSQSFPTKGTIVDLALFEAFNGIVSLELKGSSSQDVAASIRNIQKQATIQLMDELVKG
;
A
#
# COMPACT_ATOMS: atom_id res chain seq x y z
N MET A 1 35.57 -3.27 -8.24
CA MET A 1 34.56 -3.96 -9.07
C MET A 1 33.59 -2.91 -9.60
N SER A 2 33.12 -3.02 -10.85
CA SER A 2 32.05 -2.14 -11.34
C SER A 2 30.78 -2.38 -10.52
N LYS A 3 29.99 -1.31 -10.27
CA LYS A 3 28.68 -1.47 -9.65
C LYS A 3 27.81 -2.41 -10.52
N LYS A 4 27.03 -3.28 -9.89
CA LYS A 4 26.01 -4.10 -10.56
C LYS A 4 24.83 -3.23 -11.00
N THR A 5 24.09 -3.69 -12.01
CA THR A 5 23.00 -2.94 -12.62
C THR A 5 21.65 -3.52 -12.18
N VAL A 6 20.74 -2.64 -11.78
CA VAL A 6 19.37 -2.97 -11.38
C VAL A 6 18.40 -2.31 -12.34
N LEU A 7 17.51 -3.10 -12.93
CA LEU A 7 16.35 -2.57 -13.65
C LEU A 7 15.22 -2.28 -12.65
N VAL A 8 14.80 -1.03 -12.59
CA VAL A 8 13.65 -0.59 -11.80
C VAL A 8 12.48 -0.32 -12.74
N ILE A 9 11.41 -1.06 -12.59
CA ILE A 9 10.14 -0.79 -13.27
C ILE A 9 9.47 0.33 -12.48
N ALA A 10 9.55 1.54 -13.01
CA ALA A 10 9.15 2.76 -12.35
C ALA A 10 7.68 3.09 -12.64
N ASP A 11 6.89 3.14 -11.59
CA ASP A 11 5.48 3.51 -11.61
C ASP A 11 5.08 4.03 -10.23
N LEU A 12 3.84 4.51 -10.06
CA LEU A 12 3.32 4.96 -8.78
C LEU A 12 2.99 3.77 -7.87
N GLY A 13 3.22 3.93 -6.57
CA GLY A 13 2.84 2.98 -5.51
C GLY A 13 4.02 2.46 -4.70
N GLY A 14 3.70 1.81 -3.58
CA GLY A 14 4.68 1.26 -2.64
C GLY A 14 5.58 2.32 -2.00
N CYS A 15 6.83 1.97 -1.80
CA CYS A 15 7.83 2.82 -1.16
C CYS A 15 8.03 4.15 -1.89
N PRO A 16 8.14 5.29 -1.18
CA PRO A 16 8.38 6.59 -1.78
C PRO A 16 9.64 6.62 -2.67
N PRO A 17 9.51 7.11 -3.92
CA PRO A 17 10.58 7.01 -4.92
C PRO A 17 11.87 7.70 -4.49
N HIS A 18 11.79 8.86 -3.82
CA HIS A 18 13.00 9.60 -3.40
C HIS A 18 13.91 8.74 -2.50
N MET A 19 13.32 8.01 -1.55
CA MET A 19 14.09 7.15 -0.66
C MET A 19 14.63 5.92 -1.37
N PHE A 20 13.81 5.27 -2.19
CA PHE A 20 14.19 4.08 -2.91
C PHE A 20 15.36 4.33 -3.87
N TYR A 21 15.22 5.35 -4.74
CA TYR A 21 16.24 5.68 -5.74
C TYR A 21 17.56 6.13 -5.12
N GLU A 22 17.52 6.99 -4.11
CA GLU A 22 18.72 7.44 -3.41
C GLU A 22 19.47 6.28 -2.75
N SER A 23 18.74 5.42 -2.05
CA SER A 23 19.30 4.25 -1.36
C SER A 23 19.98 3.27 -2.33
N VAL A 24 19.31 2.95 -3.43
CA VAL A 24 19.82 1.99 -4.41
C VAL A 24 20.99 2.56 -5.20
N ALA A 25 20.91 3.82 -5.66
CA ALA A 25 21.96 4.47 -6.46
C ALA A 25 23.29 4.61 -5.72
N ALA A 26 23.27 4.63 -4.40
CA ALA A 26 24.49 4.64 -3.59
C ALA A 26 25.40 3.43 -3.88
N SER A 27 24.84 2.25 -4.12
CA SER A 27 25.56 1.00 -4.28
C SER A 27 25.46 0.37 -5.67
N TYR A 28 24.44 0.68 -6.45
CA TYR A 28 24.10 0.07 -7.73
C TYR A 28 23.94 1.11 -8.84
N HIS A 29 24.10 0.67 -10.08
CA HIS A 29 23.63 1.42 -11.25
C HIS A 29 22.14 1.14 -11.43
N ILE A 30 21.33 2.18 -11.58
CA ILE A 30 19.90 2.06 -11.84
C ILE A 30 19.64 2.32 -13.33
N VAL A 31 18.93 1.41 -13.96
CA VAL A 31 18.23 1.63 -15.23
C VAL A 31 16.74 1.69 -14.90
N SER A 32 16.05 2.72 -15.30
CA SER A 32 14.62 2.84 -15.08
C SER A 32 13.85 2.60 -16.38
N TYR A 33 12.85 1.75 -16.31
CA TYR A 33 11.84 1.59 -17.35
C TYR A 33 10.52 2.13 -16.83
N ILE A 34 9.92 3.06 -17.56
CA ILE A 34 8.64 3.69 -17.24
C ILE A 34 7.60 3.15 -18.21
N PRO A 35 6.82 2.12 -17.85
CA PRO A 35 5.82 1.52 -18.73
C PRO A 35 4.64 2.47 -18.97
N ARG A 36 4.26 3.27 -17.97
CA ARG A 36 3.11 4.20 -18.01
C ARG A 36 3.57 5.61 -17.64
N PRO A 37 4.15 6.36 -18.58
CA PRO A 37 4.72 7.68 -18.29
C PRO A 37 3.73 8.69 -17.71
N PHE A 38 2.46 8.57 -18.04
CA PHE A 38 1.38 9.41 -17.51
C PHE A 38 1.05 9.15 -16.04
N ALA A 39 1.37 7.96 -15.50
CA ALA A 39 1.22 7.65 -14.09
C ALA A 39 2.32 8.27 -13.21
N ILE A 40 3.35 8.90 -13.80
CA ILE A 40 4.51 9.44 -13.10
C ILE A 40 4.37 10.96 -12.94
N THR A 41 4.38 11.46 -11.71
CA THR A 41 4.41 12.91 -11.46
C THR A 41 5.72 13.53 -11.92
N LYS A 42 5.72 14.85 -12.17
CA LYS A 42 6.92 15.58 -12.55
C LYS A 42 8.07 15.41 -11.54
N GLY A 43 7.79 15.55 -10.24
CA GLY A 43 8.79 15.36 -9.20
C GLY A 43 9.34 13.95 -9.15
N HIS A 44 8.51 12.93 -9.44
CA HIS A 44 8.96 11.55 -9.54
C HIS A 44 9.87 11.35 -10.77
N ALA A 45 9.49 11.91 -11.93
CA ALA A 45 10.31 11.85 -13.14
C ALA A 45 11.70 12.49 -12.94
N GLU A 46 11.77 13.64 -12.28
CA GLU A 46 13.03 14.32 -11.96
C GLU A 46 13.94 13.46 -11.05
N LEU A 47 13.37 12.75 -10.09
CA LEU A 47 14.10 11.80 -9.24
C LEU A 47 14.62 10.59 -10.03
N ILE A 48 13.79 10.01 -10.88
CA ILE A 48 14.19 8.89 -11.75
C ILE A 48 15.38 9.32 -12.63
N GLU A 49 15.29 10.48 -13.29
CA GLU A 49 16.34 11.00 -14.15
C GLU A 49 17.64 11.31 -13.38
N LYS A 50 17.52 11.83 -12.16
CA LYS A 50 18.67 12.15 -11.31
C LYS A 50 19.50 10.93 -10.91
N TYR A 51 18.85 9.81 -10.61
CA TYR A 51 19.50 8.64 -10.02
C TYR A 51 19.74 7.49 -11.00
N SER A 52 19.17 7.52 -12.20
CA SER A 52 19.32 6.48 -13.20
C SER A 52 20.43 6.79 -14.20
N ILE A 53 21.20 5.76 -14.57
CA ILE A 53 22.17 5.87 -15.67
C ILE A 53 21.51 5.86 -17.05
N ALA A 54 20.28 5.33 -17.13
CA ALA A 54 19.43 5.36 -18.31
C ALA A 54 17.96 5.34 -17.89
N VAL A 55 17.12 6.06 -18.62
CA VAL A 55 15.66 6.06 -18.45
C VAL A 55 15.03 5.72 -19.79
N ILE A 56 14.25 4.63 -19.80
CA ILE A 56 13.54 4.14 -20.96
C ILE A 56 12.05 4.42 -20.72
N LYS A 57 11.44 5.14 -21.62
CA LYS A 57 9.99 5.43 -21.60
C LYS A 57 9.32 4.62 -22.70
N ASP A 58 8.11 4.15 -22.44
CA ASP A 58 7.32 3.50 -23.46
C ASP A 58 6.85 4.55 -24.49
N ARG A 59 7.42 4.50 -25.69
CA ARG A 59 7.17 5.48 -26.75
C ARG A 59 5.81 5.29 -27.41
N ASP A 60 5.35 4.07 -27.52
CA ASP A 60 4.10 3.76 -28.24
C ASP A 60 2.90 4.40 -27.54
N TYR A 61 2.99 4.52 -26.23
CA TYR A 61 1.96 5.17 -25.43
C TYR A 61 1.87 6.69 -25.69
N PHE A 62 3.01 7.39 -25.76
CA PHE A 62 3.03 8.85 -26.02
C PHE A 62 2.50 9.23 -27.40
N GLU A 63 2.68 8.38 -28.40
CA GLU A 63 2.18 8.64 -29.75
C GLU A 63 0.65 8.49 -29.83
N THR A 64 0.07 7.61 -29.01
CA THR A 64 -1.37 7.33 -29.01
C THR A 64 -2.18 8.21 -28.04
N HIS A 65 -1.55 8.81 -27.03
CA HIS A 65 -2.21 9.57 -25.98
C HIS A 65 -1.57 10.95 -25.77
N PRO A 66 -1.65 11.87 -26.74
CA PRO A 66 -1.00 13.18 -26.68
C PRO A 66 -1.57 14.13 -25.62
N SER A 67 -2.67 13.78 -24.95
CA SER A 67 -3.32 14.62 -23.93
C SER A 67 -2.75 14.50 -22.51
N PHE A 68 -1.67 13.72 -22.30
CA PHE A 68 -1.00 13.64 -21.01
C PHE A 68 -0.05 14.81 -20.75
N GLU A 69 -0.52 16.03 -20.90
CA GLU A 69 0.19 17.23 -20.47
C GLU A 69 -0.04 17.57 -18.98
N HIS A 70 -0.83 16.77 -18.24
CA HIS A 70 -1.08 17.00 -16.82
C HIS A 70 -0.19 16.12 -15.93
N PRO A 71 0.95 16.68 -15.46
CA PRO A 71 1.88 15.99 -14.57
C PRO A 71 1.30 15.69 -13.18
N ASP A 72 0.10 16.19 -12.87
CA ASP A 72 -0.56 16.05 -11.57
C ASP A 72 -1.69 15.02 -11.56
N SER A 73 -1.99 14.35 -12.67
CA SER A 73 -2.97 13.27 -12.65
C SER A 73 -2.36 12.05 -11.97
N ILE A 74 -2.74 11.83 -10.76
CA ILE A 74 -2.26 10.78 -9.86
C ILE A 74 -2.85 9.41 -10.22
N TYR A 75 -3.71 9.30 -11.23
CA TYR A 75 -4.63 8.18 -11.30
C TYR A 75 -4.37 7.23 -12.46
N TRP A 76 -4.09 6.00 -12.07
CA TRP A 76 -4.24 4.79 -12.84
C TRP A 76 -5.64 4.60 -13.46
N ALA A 77 -6.63 5.37 -13.00
CA ALA A 77 -8.00 5.35 -13.47
C ALA A 77 -8.20 5.71 -14.96
N HIS A 78 -7.18 6.20 -15.63
CA HIS A 78 -7.29 6.62 -17.03
C HIS A 78 -6.49 5.74 -17.97
N ASP A 79 -6.12 4.53 -17.52
CA ASP A 79 -5.09 3.80 -18.20
C ASP A 79 -5.64 2.62 -18.97
N ASP A 80 -6.10 2.89 -20.14
CA ASP A 80 -5.96 1.96 -21.23
C ASP A 80 -4.47 1.71 -21.47
N TYR A 81 -3.84 0.89 -20.62
CA TYR A 81 -2.52 0.38 -20.93
C TYR A 81 -2.71 -0.68 -21.99
N PRO A 82 -2.42 -0.39 -23.29
CA PRO A 82 -2.89 -1.20 -24.41
C PRO A 82 -2.12 -2.52 -24.57
N LYS A 83 -1.21 -2.83 -23.66
CA LYS A 83 -0.35 -4.01 -23.72
C LYS A 83 -0.93 -5.17 -22.93
N SER A 84 -0.95 -6.33 -23.55
CA SER A 84 -1.15 -7.60 -22.84
C SER A 84 -0.03 -7.83 -21.81
N GLU A 85 -0.28 -8.68 -20.83
CA GLU A 85 0.74 -9.03 -19.84
C GLU A 85 2.01 -9.58 -20.49
N GLU A 86 1.88 -10.38 -21.56
CA GLU A 86 3.02 -10.95 -22.26
C GLU A 86 3.88 -9.89 -22.95
N GLU A 87 3.29 -8.87 -23.56
CA GLU A 87 4.02 -7.74 -24.16
C GLU A 87 4.78 -6.96 -23.09
N VAL A 88 4.18 -6.76 -21.92
CA VAL A 88 4.85 -6.12 -20.77
C VAL A 88 6.05 -6.93 -20.31
N VAL A 89 5.90 -8.25 -20.18
CA VAL A 89 6.99 -9.17 -19.82
C VAL A 89 8.13 -9.11 -20.82
N GLU A 90 7.83 -9.15 -22.13
CA GLU A 90 8.83 -9.04 -23.19
C GLU A 90 9.58 -7.71 -23.16
N ASP A 91 8.90 -6.61 -22.87
CA ASP A 91 9.56 -5.31 -22.70
C ASP A 91 10.53 -5.32 -21.54
N PHE A 92 10.15 -5.87 -20.40
CA PHE A 92 11.04 -5.99 -19.24
C PHE A 92 12.28 -6.84 -19.56
N ILE A 93 12.09 -7.97 -20.26
CA ILE A 93 13.18 -8.84 -20.70
C ILE A 93 14.11 -8.11 -21.67
N ARG A 94 13.55 -7.39 -22.65
CA ARG A 94 14.32 -6.64 -23.65
C ARG A 94 15.21 -5.58 -22.99
N VAL A 95 14.65 -4.78 -22.08
CA VAL A 95 15.38 -3.72 -21.40
C VAL A 95 16.43 -4.30 -20.44
N ALA A 96 16.07 -5.29 -19.63
CA ALA A 96 16.99 -5.96 -18.70
C ALA A 96 18.17 -6.60 -19.45
N SER A 97 17.91 -7.29 -20.57
CA SER A 97 18.94 -7.93 -21.38
C SER A 97 19.89 -6.93 -22.03
N PHE A 98 19.34 -5.82 -22.58
CA PHE A 98 20.15 -4.78 -23.22
C PHE A 98 21.16 -4.16 -22.23
N PHE A 99 20.72 -3.86 -21.02
CA PHE A 99 21.56 -3.27 -19.98
C PHE A 99 22.29 -4.31 -19.13
N LYS A 100 22.11 -5.60 -19.39
CA LYS A 100 22.69 -6.72 -18.62
C LYS A 100 22.41 -6.57 -17.12
N ALA A 101 21.14 -6.36 -16.80
CA ALA A 101 20.70 -6.17 -15.42
C ALA A 101 21.01 -7.42 -14.56
N ASP A 102 21.58 -7.19 -13.37
CA ASP A 102 21.84 -8.23 -12.36
C ASP A 102 20.60 -8.50 -11.48
N ALA A 103 19.64 -7.59 -11.47
CA ALA A 103 18.36 -7.69 -10.76
C ALA A 103 17.28 -6.85 -11.46
N ILE A 104 16.01 -7.23 -11.22
CA ILE A 104 14.83 -6.48 -11.65
C ILE A 104 13.91 -6.30 -10.44
N THR A 105 13.31 -5.12 -10.29
CA THR A 105 12.41 -4.80 -9.17
C THR A 105 11.35 -3.77 -9.55
N THR A 106 10.27 -3.76 -8.79
CA THR A 106 9.22 -2.73 -8.82
C THR A 106 8.64 -2.50 -7.43
N ASN A 107 8.09 -1.31 -7.20
CA ASN A 107 7.27 -1.00 -6.04
C ASN A 107 5.77 -0.95 -6.38
N ASN A 108 5.42 -1.05 -7.67
CA ASN A 108 4.04 -0.98 -8.12
C ASN A 108 3.38 -2.36 -8.12
N GLU A 109 2.20 -2.42 -7.52
CA GLU A 109 1.42 -3.64 -7.38
C GLU A 109 1.07 -4.31 -8.72
N LEU A 110 0.76 -3.52 -9.78
CA LEU A 110 0.34 -4.05 -11.08
C LEU A 110 1.44 -4.83 -11.80
N PHE A 111 2.71 -4.51 -11.53
CA PHE A 111 3.83 -5.11 -12.23
C PHE A 111 4.55 -6.24 -11.48
N ILE A 112 4.03 -6.65 -10.32
CA ILE A 112 4.66 -7.73 -9.52
C ILE A 112 4.67 -9.05 -10.29
N ALA A 113 3.52 -9.48 -10.84
CA ALA A 113 3.44 -10.74 -11.58
C ALA A 113 4.21 -10.70 -12.92
N PRO A 114 4.03 -9.69 -13.80
CA PRO A 114 4.84 -9.55 -15.01
C PRO A 114 6.34 -9.48 -14.73
N MET A 115 6.76 -8.76 -13.68
CA MET A 115 8.17 -8.69 -13.27
C MET A 115 8.71 -10.05 -12.84
N ALA A 116 7.94 -10.82 -12.06
CA ALA A 116 8.36 -12.17 -11.65
C ALA A 116 8.53 -13.09 -12.84
N LYS A 117 7.66 -13.03 -13.86
CA LYS A 117 7.78 -13.77 -15.12
C LYS A 117 9.04 -13.37 -15.90
N ALA A 118 9.32 -12.08 -15.98
CA ALA A 118 10.54 -11.59 -16.63
C ALA A 118 11.80 -12.03 -15.88
N ALA A 119 11.81 -11.93 -14.54
CA ALA A 119 12.94 -12.38 -13.71
C ALA A 119 13.23 -13.88 -13.92
N GLU A 120 12.19 -14.73 -13.89
CA GLU A 120 12.34 -16.18 -14.11
C GLU A 120 12.95 -16.49 -15.49
N ARG A 121 12.41 -15.88 -16.58
CA ARG A 121 12.93 -16.08 -17.95
C ARG A 121 14.37 -15.60 -18.13
N LEU A 122 14.79 -14.61 -17.35
CA LEU A 122 16.15 -14.08 -17.35
C LEU A 122 17.11 -14.85 -16.42
N GLY A 123 16.59 -15.79 -15.63
CA GLY A 123 17.37 -16.49 -14.58
C GLY A 123 17.78 -15.57 -13.43
N LEU A 124 17.05 -14.48 -13.20
CA LEU A 124 17.23 -13.55 -12.08
C LEU A 124 16.37 -13.97 -10.89
N ARG A 125 16.77 -13.54 -9.69
CA ARG A 125 15.96 -13.75 -8.49
C ARG A 125 14.72 -12.86 -8.49
N GLY A 126 13.62 -13.39 -7.98
CA GLY A 126 12.33 -12.70 -7.84
C GLY A 126 11.43 -13.42 -6.86
N ALA A 127 10.21 -12.97 -6.74
CA ALA A 127 9.21 -13.51 -5.81
C ALA A 127 8.78 -14.97 -6.12
N GLY A 128 9.12 -15.50 -7.31
CA GLY A 128 8.53 -16.71 -7.88
C GLY A 128 7.22 -16.37 -8.62
N VAL A 129 7.06 -16.89 -9.84
CA VAL A 129 5.92 -16.54 -10.72
C VAL A 129 4.59 -16.88 -10.05
N LYS A 130 4.40 -18.12 -9.65
CA LYS A 130 3.15 -18.56 -9.01
C LYS A 130 2.86 -17.81 -7.72
N ALA A 131 3.87 -17.56 -6.91
CA ALA A 131 3.75 -16.83 -5.65
C ALA A 131 3.36 -15.35 -5.88
N ALA A 132 3.94 -14.71 -6.88
CA ALA A 132 3.62 -13.35 -7.29
C ALA A 132 2.16 -13.24 -7.80
N GLU A 133 1.70 -14.19 -8.60
CA GLU A 133 0.30 -14.27 -9.06
C GLU A 133 -0.67 -14.45 -7.88
N MET A 134 -0.36 -15.38 -6.95
CA MET A 134 -1.18 -15.58 -5.75
C MET A 134 -1.19 -14.37 -4.82
N ALA A 135 -0.08 -13.64 -4.71
CA ALA A 135 -0.02 -12.41 -3.92
C ALA A 135 -0.84 -11.25 -4.54
N ARG A 136 -1.16 -11.33 -5.83
CA ARG A 136 -1.97 -10.33 -6.56
C ARG A 136 -3.46 -10.64 -6.56
N ASP A 137 -3.81 -11.89 -6.67
CA ASP A 137 -5.21 -12.36 -6.71
C ASP A 137 -5.72 -12.66 -5.31
N LYS A 138 -6.61 -11.83 -4.79
CA LYS A 138 -7.14 -11.97 -3.42
C LYS A 138 -7.87 -13.29 -3.18
N SER A 139 -8.45 -13.90 -4.21
CA SER A 139 -9.08 -15.23 -4.09
C SER A 139 -8.04 -16.32 -3.90
N GLN A 140 -6.97 -16.30 -4.70
CA GLN A 140 -5.87 -17.26 -4.59
C GLN A 140 -5.06 -17.03 -3.31
N MET A 141 -4.79 -15.77 -2.96
CA MET A 141 -4.14 -15.39 -1.71
C MET A 141 -4.90 -15.97 -0.51
N ARG A 142 -6.22 -15.81 -0.45
CA ARG A 142 -7.04 -16.35 0.62
C ARG A 142 -7.00 -17.88 0.68
N ALA A 143 -7.02 -18.56 -0.47
CA ALA A 143 -6.88 -20.01 -0.53
C ALA A 143 -5.53 -20.47 0.04
N ALA A 144 -4.43 -19.78 -0.29
CA ALA A 144 -3.11 -20.05 0.25
C ALA A 144 -3.06 -19.82 1.78
N PHE A 145 -3.65 -18.74 2.27
CA PHE A 145 -3.73 -18.48 3.71
C PHE A 145 -4.52 -19.55 4.45
N ASN A 146 -5.68 -19.94 3.94
CA ASN A 146 -6.49 -21.01 4.54
C ASN A 146 -5.72 -22.35 4.60
N ALA A 147 -4.85 -22.63 3.64
CA ALA A 147 -4.01 -23.82 3.61
C ALA A 147 -2.79 -23.75 4.55
N SER A 148 -2.35 -22.56 4.97
CA SER A 148 -1.14 -22.36 5.76
C SER A 148 -1.33 -22.57 7.27
N GLY A 149 -2.52 -22.99 7.72
CA GLY A 149 -2.82 -23.26 9.13
C GLY A 149 -3.04 -21.99 9.97
N VAL A 150 -3.48 -20.90 9.35
CA VAL A 150 -4.03 -19.71 10.01
C VAL A 150 -5.54 -19.85 10.17
N LYS A 151 -6.18 -18.87 10.83
CA LYS A 151 -7.65 -18.86 10.94
C LYS A 151 -8.29 -18.86 9.56
N ALA A 152 -9.02 -19.90 9.24
CA ALA A 152 -9.69 -20.05 7.97
C ALA A 152 -10.81 -19.01 7.80
N VAL A 153 -10.88 -18.42 6.61
CA VAL A 153 -11.90 -17.45 6.20
C VAL A 153 -12.69 -18.03 5.04
N LYS A 154 -14.01 -18.07 5.16
CA LYS A 154 -14.86 -18.47 4.04
C LYS A 154 -14.77 -17.42 2.95
N THR A 155 -14.66 -17.86 1.71
CA THR A 155 -14.57 -16.99 0.54
C THR A 155 -15.43 -17.51 -0.60
N GLN A 156 -15.86 -16.59 -1.44
CA GLN A 156 -16.55 -16.91 -2.68
C GLN A 156 -16.24 -15.87 -3.75
N PRO A 157 -15.83 -16.29 -4.96
CA PRO A 157 -15.75 -15.40 -6.12
C PRO A 157 -17.13 -14.86 -6.46
N VAL A 158 -17.19 -13.57 -6.84
CA VAL A 158 -18.45 -12.89 -7.17
C VAL A 158 -18.27 -12.12 -8.47
N THR A 159 -19.14 -12.43 -9.45
CA THR A 159 -19.21 -11.73 -10.72
C THR A 159 -20.53 -11.00 -10.89
N THR A 160 -21.61 -11.59 -10.39
CA THR A 160 -22.98 -11.10 -10.57
C THR A 160 -23.68 -10.90 -9.23
N LEU A 161 -24.79 -10.15 -9.23
CA LEU A 161 -25.68 -10.05 -8.07
C LEU A 161 -26.12 -11.42 -7.56
N SER A 162 -26.39 -12.37 -8.47
CA SER A 162 -26.77 -13.74 -8.06
C SER A 162 -25.64 -14.45 -7.32
N ASP A 163 -24.38 -14.24 -7.71
CA ASP A 163 -23.24 -14.83 -6.99
C ASP A 163 -23.04 -14.15 -5.64
N PHE A 164 -23.27 -12.84 -5.56
CA PHE A 164 -23.24 -12.11 -4.29
C PHE A 164 -24.32 -12.61 -3.31
N GLN A 165 -25.55 -12.82 -3.79
CA GLN A 165 -26.63 -13.39 -2.96
C GLN A 165 -26.29 -14.79 -2.44
N LYS A 166 -25.68 -15.65 -3.29
CA LYS A 166 -25.17 -16.96 -2.85
C LYS A 166 -24.05 -16.83 -1.82
N ALA A 167 -23.18 -15.81 -1.97
CA ALA A 167 -22.13 -15.54 -0.99
C ALA A 167 -22.73 -15.16 0.38
N ILE A 168 -23.74 -14.29 0.42
CA ILE A 168 -24.48 -13.98 1.66
C ILE A 168 -25.09 -15.24 2.30
N GLU A 169 -25.66 -16.16 1.50
CA GLU A 169 -26.24 -17.39 2.01
C GLU A 169 -25.19 -18.36 2.57
N SER A 170 -24.05 -18.49 1.92
CA SER A 170 -23.01 -19.47 2.26
C SER A 170 -22.03 -18.98 3.33
N ILE A 171 -21.66 -17.70 3.31
CA ILE A 171 -20.73 -17.08 4.24
C ILE A 171 -21.47 -16.56 5.47
N GLY A 172 -22.60 -15.89 5.27
CA GLY A 172 -23.36 -15.13 6.28
C GLY A 172 -22.95 -13.66 6.29
N THR A 173 -23.57 -12.88 7.17
CA THR A 173 -23.23 -11.48 7.45
C THR A 173 -22.77 -11.34 8.90
N PRO A 174 -21.85 -10.39 9.23
CA PRO A 174 -21.23 -9.45 8.32
C PRO A 174 -20.22 -10.11 7.36
N LEU A 175 -20.14 -9.60 6.13
CA LEU A 175 -19.17 -10.03 5.13
C LEU A 175 -18.49 -8.82 4.45
N ILE A 176 -17.28 -9.04 3.95
CA ILE A 176 -16.55 -8.07 3.14
C ILE A 176 -16.65 -8.48 1.66
N LEU A 177 -16.93 -7.51 0.79
CA LEU A 177 -16.74 -7.61 -0.65
C LEU A 177 -15.51 -6.79 -1.04
N LYS A 178 -14.58 -7.40 -1.79
CA LYS A 178 -13.34 -6.76 -2.25
C LYS A 178 -13.18 -6.93 -3.75
N PRO A 179 -12.73 -5.91 -4.49
CA PRO A 179 -12.20 -6.12 -5.84
C PRO A 179 -10.99 -7.06 -5.79
N THR A 180 -10.94 -8.02 -6.71
CA THR A 180 -9.92 -9.07 -6.69
C THR A 180 -8.52 -8.51 -6.94
N TYR A 181 -8.39 -7.46 -7.74
CA TYR A 181 -7.12 -6.96 -8.28
C TYR A 181 -6.72 -5.54 -7.81
N LEU A 182 -7.63 -4.77 -7.19
CA LEU A 182 -7.32 -3.41 -6.73
C LEU A 182 -6.52 -3.43 -5.40
N ALA A 183 -5.88 -2.32 -5.11
CA ALA A 183 -5.11 -2.04 -3.90
C ALA A 183 -5.67 -0.80 -3.17
N SER A 184 -5.06 -0.40 -2.05
CA SER A 184 -5.41 0.83 -1.29
C SER A 184 -6.86 0.86 -0.83
N SER A 185 -7.44 -0.29 -0.50
CA SER A 185 -8.83 -0.46 -0.04
C SER A 185 -9.93 0.04 -1.00
N ILE A 186 -9.58 0.31 -2.28
CA ILE A 186 -10.53 0.77 -3.29
C ILE A 186 -11.65 -0.26 -3.46
N GLY A 187 -12.91 0.16 -3.27
CA GLY A 187 -14.10 -0.66 -3.44
C GLY A 187 -14.29 -1.74 -2.38
N VAL A 188 -13.47 -1.78 -1.32
CA VAL A 188 -13.69 -2.67 -0.17
C VAL A 188 -14.95 -2.22 0.57
N THR A 189 -15.92 -3.11 0.70
CA THR A 189 -17.23 -2.78 1.27
C THR A 189 -17.66 -3.81 2.30
N LEU A 190 -18.09 -3.33 3.46
CA LEU A 190 -18.66 -4.14 4.53
C LEU A 190 -20.18 -4.19 4.41
N PHE A 191 -20.72 -5.39 4.39
CA PHE A 191 -22.16 -5.67 4.40
C PHE A 191 -22.53 -6.21 5.78
N HIS A 192 -23.22 -5.40 6.58
CA HIS A 192 -23.59 -5.75 7.96
C HIS A 192 -24.73 -6.75 8.03
N ASP A 193 -25.70 -6.64 7.11
CA ASP A 193 -26.89 -7.50 7.06
C ASP A 193 -27.39 -7.65 5.62
N LYS A 194 -28.50 -8.39 5.45
CA LYS A 194 -29.10 -8.61 4.13
C LYS A 194 -29.95 -7.44 3.64
N ALA A 195 -30.38 -6.56 4.54
CA ALA A 195 -31.27 -5.45 4.17
C ALA A 195 -30.52 -4.41 3.34
N GLY A 196 -31.00 -4.12 2.14
CA GLY A 196 -30.36 -3.17 1.22
C GLY A 196 -29.03 -3.63 0.61
N SER A 197 -28.58 -4.87 0.88
CA SER A 197 -27.32 -5.39 0.38
C SER A 197 -27.26 -5.47 -1.15
N ASP A 198 -28.38 -5.79 -1.80
CA ASP A 198 -28.46 -5.86 -3.26
C ASP A 198 -28.25 -4.49 -3.90
N ASP A 199 -28.87 -3.44 -3.37
CA ASP A 199 -28.71 -2.08 -3.87
C ASP A 199 -27.27 -1.56 -3.65
N LEU A 200 -26.69 -1.85 -2.49
CA LEU A 200 -25.31 -1.48 -2.18
C LEU A 200 -24.31 -2.23 -3.09
N PHE A 201 -24.54 -3.52 -3.35
CA PHE A 201 -23.73 -4.28 -4.31
C PHE A 201 -23.75 -3.63 -5.70
N LEU A 202 -24.93 -3.29 -6.21
CA LEU A 202 -25.08 -2.66 -7.53
C LEU A 202 -24.39 -1.27 -7.59
N GLN A 203 -24.42 -0.50 -6.51
CA GLN A 203 -23.70 0.77 -6.42
C GLN A 203 -22.18 0.54 -6.49
N VAL A 204 -21.64 -0.41 -5.73
CA VAL A 204 -20.21 -0.76 -5.75
C VAL A 204 -19.80 -1.26 -7.12
N GLN A 205 -20.59 -2.14 -7.74
CA GLN A 205 -20.32 -2.64 -9.08
C GLN A 205 -20.28 -1.50 -10.11
N SER A 206 -21.32 -0.65 -10.13
CA SER A 206 -21.38 0.50 -11.04
C SER A 206 -20.22 1.46 -10.84
N TYR A 207 -19.84 1.69 -9.60
CA TYR A 207 -18.67 2.52 -9.30
C TYR A 207 -17.38 1.91 -9.89
N LEU A 208 -17.14 0.61 -9.69
CA LEU A 208 -15.92 -0.05 -10.15
C LEU A 208 -15.86 -0.19 -11.68
N GLU A 209 -17.00 -0.20 -12.37
CA GLU A 209 -17.06 -0.13 -13.83
C GLU A 209 -16.51 1.20 -14.39
N THR A 210 -16.42 2.25 -13.55
CA THR A 210 -15.77 3.52 -13.92
C THR A 210 -14.25 3.49 -13.78
N ILE A 211 -13.70 2.46 -13.12
CA ILE A 211 -12.26 2.31 -12.93
C ILE A 211 -11.72 1.37 -14.00
N PRO A 212 -10.93 1.86 -14.97
CA PRO A 212 -10.36 1.03 -16.00
C PRO A 212 -9.38 0.01 -15.42
N VAL A 213 -9.46 -1.22 -15.89
CA VAL A 213 -8.54 -2.30 -15.58
C VAL A 213 -7.59 -2.44 -16.75
N PRO A 214 -6.27 -2.32 -16.56
CA PRO A 214 -5.32 -2.58 -17.63
C PRO A 214 -5.48 -3.98 -18.22
N ASP A 215 -5.36 -4.13 -19.54
CA ASP A 215 -5.45 -5.42 -20.24
C ASP A 215 -4.43 -6.45 -19.73
N ALA A 216 -3.33 -5.98 -19.16
CA ALA A 216 -2.32 -6.81 -18.53
C ALA A 216 -2.79 -7.49 -17.22
N VAL A 217 -3.95 -7.09 -16.67
CA VAL A 217 -4.49 -7.66 -15.41
C VAL A 217 -5.52 -8.73 -15.73
N THR A 218 -5.23 -9.97 -15.34
CA THR A 218 -6.16 -11.09 -15.48
C THR A 218 -6.69 -11.53 -14.12
N TYR A 219 -7.98 -11.91 -14.02
CA TYR A 219 -8.62 -12.41 -12.82
C TYR A 219 -9.80 -13.33 -13.18
N GLU A 220 -10.12 -14.26 -12.28
CA GLU A 220 -11.26 -15.20 -12.49
C GLU A 220 -12.62 -14.50 -12.30
N ALA A 221 -12.73 -13.65 -11.26
CA ALA A 221 -13.92 -12.88 -10.95
C ALA A 221 -13.51 -11.47 -10.49
N PRO A 222 -14.31 -10.42 -10.79
CA PRO A 222 -14.01 -9.04 -10.43
C PRO A 222 -13.97 -8.81 -8.92
N PHE A 223 -14.71 -9.63 -8.14
CA PHE A 223 -14.79 -9.53 -6.69
C PHE A 223 -14.55 -10.85 -5.99
N VAL A 224 -14.15 -10.76 -4.75
CA VAL A 224 -14.19 -11.82 -3.75
C VAL A 224 -15.02 -11.37 -2.55
N ALA A 225 -15.98 -12.20 -2.14
CA ALA A 225 -16.69 -12.07 -0.87
C ALA A 225 -16.00 -12.91 0.19
N GLU A 226 -15.81 -12.35 1.40
CA GLU A 226 -15.11 -13.00 2.51
C GLU A 226 -15.85 -12.82 3.82
N THR A 227 -15.71 -13.78 4.75
CA THR A 227 -16.10 -13.56 6.14
C THR A 227 -15.40 -12.32 6.69
N TYR A 228 -16.14 -11.41 7.31
CA TYR A 228 -15.55 -10.27 8.00
C TYR A 228 -14.71 -10.74 9.19
N LEU A 229 -13.48 -10.28 9.26
CA LEU A 229 -12.59 -10.51 10.41
C LEU A 229 -12.85 -9.41 11.44
N GLU A 230 -13.61 -9.74 12.47
CA GLU A 230 -13.90 -8.81 13.56
C GLU A 230 -12.66 -8.60 14.43
N GLY A 231 -12.24 -7.36 14.55
CA GLY A 231 -11.10 -6.99 15.40
C GLY A 231 -11.50 -6.70 16.83
N ALA A 232 -10.52 -6.75 17.73
CA ALA A 232 -10.68 -6.47 19.16
C ALA A 232 -9.39 -5.85 19.69
N TYR A 233 -9.18 -4.54 19.42
CA TYR A 233 -7.96 -3.85 19.80
C TYR A 233 -7.71 -3.89 21.32
N GLU A 234 -8.75 -3.96 22.14
CA GLU A 234 -8.71 -3.97 23.60
C GLU A 234 -7.98 -5.20 24.18
N ASP A 235 -7.91 -6.29 23.42
CA ASP A 235 -7.17 -7.48 23.83
C ASP A 235 -5.66 -7.36 23.55
N TRP A 236 -5.25 -6.30 22.81
CA TRP A 236 -3.89 -6.09 22.32
C TRP A 236 -3.23 -4.83 22.86
N TYR A 237 -3.98 -3.74 22.99
CA TYR A 237 -3.47 -2.44 23.44
C TYR A 237 -4.13 -2.03 24.75
N GLU A 238 -3.34 -1.46 25.66
CA GLU A 238 -3.83 -0.88 26.91
C GLU A 238 -4.44 0.50 26.69
N ASP A 239 -3.95 1.23 25.68
CA ASP A 239 -4.32 2.60 25.39
C ASP A 239 -5.20 2.69 24.14
N GLU A 240 -6.09 3.68 24.12
CA GLU A 240 -6.87 4.03 22.94
C GLU A 240 -6.02 4.69 21.86
N GLY A 241 -6.50 4.66 20.60
CA GLY A 241 -5.91 5.35 19.45
C GLY A 241 -5.14 4.44 18.51
N TYR A 242 -5.13 3.16 18.81
CA TYR A 242 -4.63 2.12 17.91
C TYR A 242 -5.78 1.40 17.23
N ALA A 243 -5.54 0.95 16.01
CA ALA A 243 -6.50 0.15 15.26
C ALA A 243 -6.42 -1.34 15.66
N ASP A 244 -7.42 -2.08 15.24
CA ASP A 244 -7.52 -3.52 15.43
C ASP A 244 -6.75 -4.33 14.35
N TYR A 245 -5.72 -3.75 13.77
CA TYR A 245 -4.83 -4.41 12.81
C TYR A 245 -3.44 -3.74 12.79
N VAL A 246 -2.47 -4.50 12.30
CA VAL A 246 -1.07 -4.09 12.15
C VAL A 246 -0.55 -4.49 10.79
N SER A 247 0.60 -3.94 10.39
CA SER A 247 1.37 -4.50 9.28
C SER A 247 2.76 -4.95 9.72
N VAL A 248 3.29 -5.97 9.03
CA VAL A 248 4.65 -6.48 9.22
C VAL A 248 5.41 -6.30 7.92
N GLU A 249 6.51 -5.55 8.01
CA GLU A 249 7.45 -5.38 6.91
C GLU A 249 8.59 -6.38 7.03
N GLY A 250 8.90 -7.06 5.94
CA GLY A 250 9.94 -8.08 5.91
C GLY A 250 10.52 -8.29 4.53
N LEU A 251 11.44 -9.25 4.45
CA LEU A 251 11.98 -9.79 3.20
C LEU A 251 11.83 -11.30 3.20
N VAL A 252 11.72 -11.88 2.01
CA VAL A 252 11.88 -13.32 1.81
C VAL A 252 13.18 -13.58 1.06
N VAL A 253 13.93 -14.58 1.50
CA VAL A 253 15.20 -14.99 0.90
C VAL A 253 15.23 -16.50 0.77
N GLU A 254 15.22 -17.00 -0.46
CA GLU A 254 15.15 -18.45 -0.76
C GLU A 254 14.02 -19.16 -0.02
N GLY A 255 12.85 -18.52 0.05
CA GLY A 255 11.66 -19.04 0.72
C GLY A 255 11.63 -18.86 2.24
N GLU A 256 12.70 -18.37 2.87
CA GLU A 256 12.73 -18.06 4.30
C GLU A 256 12.22 -16.63 4.54
N TYR A 257 11.18 -16.50 5.35
CA TYR A 257 10.62 -15.19 5.72
C TYR A 257 11.36 -14.56 6.89
N LEU A 258 11.79 -13.32 6.71
CA LEU A 258 12.52 -12.50 7.68
C LEU A 258 11.71 -11.24 8.04
N PRO A 259 10.98 -11.22 9.17
CA PRO A 259 10.26 -10.03 9.65
C PRO A 259 11.24 -9.02 10.24
N PHE A 260 11.06 -7.73 9.92
CA PHE A 260 11.93 -6.68 10.44
C PHE A 260 11.21 -5.70 11.36
N VAL A 261 10.02 -5.25 11.01
CA VAL A 261 9.27 -4.26 11.79
C VAL A 261 7.78 -4.56 11.76
N ILE A 262 7.12 -4.35 12.88
CA ILE A 262 5.66 -4.28 12.98
C ILE A 262 5.30 -2.80 13.14
N HIS A 263 4.34 -2.33 12.34
CA HIS A 263 3.77 -0.99 12.44
C HIS A 263 2.40 -1.05 13.10
N ASP A 264 2.19 -0.20 14.09
CA ASP A 264 0.84 0.05 14.60
C ASP A 264 0.08 0.93 13.60
N LYS A 265 -1.22 0.75 13.55
CA LYS A 265 -2.15 1.54 12.76
C LYS A 265 -3.04 2.35 13.69
N THR A 266 -3.60 3.44 13.18
CA THR A 266 -4.64 4.20 13.89
C THR A 266 -6.02 3.90 13.28
N PRO A 267 -7.13 4.22 13.96
CA PRO A 267 -8.46 3.96 13.44
C PRO A 267 -8.65 4.52 12.04
N GLN A 268 -9.28 3.73 11.18
CA GLN A 268 -9.52 4.03 9.77
C GLN A 268 -10.76 4.92 9.60
N ILE A 269 -10.84 5.58 8.45
CA ILE A 269 -12.09 6.14 7.92
C ILE A 269 -12.64 5.14 6.90
N GLY A 270 -13.73 4.46 7.24
CA GLY A 270 -14.15 3.28 6.46
C GLY A 270 -13.04 2.23 6.44
N PHE A 271 -12.41 2.02 5.28
CA PHE A 271 -11.22 1.18 5.13
C PHE A 271 -9.96 1.97 4.75
N THR A 272 -10.04 3.31 4.73
CA THR A 272 -8.90 4.17 4.42
C THR A 272 -8.00 4.32 5.63
N GLU A 273 -6.72 4.01 5.47
CA GLU A 273 -5.70 4.18 6.49
C GLU A 273 -5.43 5.67 6.74
N THR A 274 -5.31 6.06 8.00
CA THR A 274 -5.12 7.46 8.39
C THR A 274 -3.75 7.76 8.96
N ALA A 275 -3.15 6.82 9.68
CA ALA A 275 -1.79 6.97 10.19
C ALA A 275 -1.15 5.61 10.51
N HIS A 276 0.20 5.60 10.51
CA HIS A 276 1.04 4.45 10.84
C HIS A 276 2.10 4.88 11.85
N ILE A 277 2.29 4.12 12.92
CA ILE A 277 3.29 4.39 13.95
C ILE A 277 4.39 3.32 13.89
N THR A 278 5.63 3.75 13.83
CA THR A 278 6.82 2.91 13.74
C THR A 278 7.71 3.10 14.97
N PRO A 279 8.11 2.03 15.64
CA PRO A 279 7.62 0.66 15.56
C PRO A 279 6.36 0.43 16.41
N THR A 280 5.88 -0.82 16.48
CA THR A 280 4.77 -1.19 17.35
C THR A 280 5.13 -1.06 18.84
N ILE A 281 4.14 -0.64 19.64
CA ILE A 281 4.23 -0.64 21.10
C ILE A 281 3.88 -2.00 21.73
N LEU A 282 3.30 -2.91 20.95
CA LEU A 282 2.84 -4.20 21.45
C LEU A 282 3.92 -4.95 22.22
N ASP A 283 3.50 -5.75 23.20
CA ASP A 283 4.40 -6.57 24.01
C ASP A 283 5.08 -7.70 23.20
N ASN A 284 6.04 -8.37 23.82
CA ASN A 284 6.82 -9.40 23.13
C ASN A 284 5.98 -10.64 22.77
N GLU A 285 4.97 -10.99 23.55
CA GLU A 285 4.08 -12.11 23.27
C GLU A 285 3.23 -11.80 22.03
N ALA A 286 2.60 -10.63 21.99
CA ALA A 286 1.86 -10.14 20.85
C ALA A 286 2.71 -10.10 19.58
N LYS A 287 3.95 -9.57 19.67
CA LYS A 287 4.90 -9.57 18.54
C LYS A 287 5.17 -10.97 18.00
N GLN A 288 5.36 -11.98 18.87
CA GLN A 288 5.60 -13.34 18.40
C GLN A 288 4.38 -13.96 17.70
N ILE A 289 3.17 -13.71 18.20
CA ILE A 289 1.93 -14.17 17.58
C ILE A 289 1.78 -13.56 16.17
N ILE A 290 2.02 -12.25 16.06
CA ILE A 290 1.93 -11.50 14.79
C ILE A 290 2.99 -11.99 13.78
N ILE A 291 4.23 -12.16 14.21
CA ILE A 291 5.33 -12.67 13.37
C ILE A 291 5.00 -14.06 12.82
N GLU A 292 4.47 -14.95 13.67
CA GLU A 292 4.10 -16.29 13.25
C GLU A 292 2.96 -16.28 12.21
N ALA A 293 1.98 -15.38 12.36
CA ALA A 293 0.94 -15.19 11.37
C ALA A 293 1.51 -14.66 10.04
N ALA A 294 2.41 -13.66 10.09
CA ALA A 294 3.09 -13.14 8.90
C ALA A 294 3.96 -14.21 8.23
N ARG A 295 4.66 -15.05 9.01
CA ARG A 295 5.45 -16.16 8.47
C ARG A 295 4.58 -17.14 7.70
N LYS A 296 3.48 -17.60 8.31
CA LYS A 296 2.52 -18.50 7.66
C LYS A 296 1.94 -17.91 6.38
N ALA A 297 1.65 -16.61 6.35
CA ALA A 297 1.17 -15.93 5.17
C ALA A 297 2.18 -16.02 4.01
N ASN A 298 3.42 -15.60 4.26
CA ASN A 298 4.45 -15.48 3.22
C ASN A 298 4.99 -16.85 2.77
N GLU A 299 5.15 -17.80 3.69
CA GLU A 299 5.52 -19.18 3.38
C GLU A 299 4.37 -19.91 2.65
N GLY A 300 3.11 -19.66 3.05
CA GLY A 300 1.92 -20.21 2.39
C GLY A 300 1.74 -19.72 0.95
N LEU A 301 2.13 -18.49 0.64
CA LEU A 301 2.20 -17.96 -0.72
C LEU A 301 3.37 -18.57 -1.52
N GLY A 302 4.37 -19.12 -0.86
CA GLY A 302 5.56 -19.66 -1.52
C GLY A 302 6.48 -18.59 -2.09
N LEU A 303 6.53 -17.39 -1.49
CA LEU A 303 7.42 -16.31 -1.92
C LEU A 303 8.89 -16.71 -1.78
N GLU A 304 9.75 -16.27 -2.72
CA GLU A 304 11.17 -16.68 -2.77
C GLU A 304 12.15 -15.55 -2.45
N HIS A 305 12.18 -14.47 -3.27
CA HIS A 305 13.10 -13.34 -3.10
C HIS A 305 12.32 -12.04 -3.37
N CYS A 306 11.80 -11.40 -2.32
CA CYS A 306 11.07 -10.15 -2.46
C CYS A 306 10.97 -9.41 -1.12
N ALA A 307 10.54 -8.16 -1.17
CA ALA A 307 9.98 -7.47 -0.03
C ALA A 307 8.56 -7.96 0.24
N THR A 308 8.12 -7.83 1.48
CA THR A 308 6.75 -8.16 1.87
C THR A 308 6.13 -7.08 2.73
N HIS A 309 4.85 -6.88 2.53
CA HIS A 309 3.97 -6.07 3.38
C HIS A 309 2.78 -6.94 3.75
N THR A 310 2.68 -7.34 5.03
CA THR A 310 1.66 -8.28 5.49
C THR A 310 0.74 -7.62 6.50
N GLU A 311 -0.55 -7.54 6.19
CA GLU A 311 -1.58 -6.96 7.06
C GLU A 311 -2.29 -8.03 7.87
N ILE A 312 -2.39 -7.80 9.19
CA ILE A 312 -2.87 -8.77 10.16
C ILE A 312 -3.92 -8.13 11.05
N LYS A 313 -5.12 -8.70 11.05
CA LYS A 313 -6.21 -8.34 11.96
C LYS A 313 -5.92 -8.85 13.36
N LEU A 314 -6.06 -7.98 14.34
CA LEU A 314 -5.92 -8.26 15.77
C LEU A 314 -7.30 -8.60 16.35
N MET A 315 -7.53 -9.88 16.59
CA MET A 315 -8.83 -10.40 16.96
C MET A 315 -8.91 -10.69 18.47
N LYS A 316 -10.12 -11.01 18.93
CA LYS A 316 -10.39 -11.35 20.33
C LYS A 316 -9.52 -12.51 20.81
N ASN A 317 -9.20 -12.52 22.11
CA ASN A 317 -8.37 -13.54 22.78
C ASN A 317 -6.95 -13.66 22.16
N ARG A 318 -6.42 -12.57 21.61
CA ARG A 318 -5.11 -12.55 20.92
C ARG A 318 -5.01 -13.51 19.73
N GLU A 319 -6.14 -13.81 19.09
CA GLU A 319 -6.13 -14.48 17.77
C GLU A 319 -5.76 -13.50 16.67
N THR A 320 -5.23 -14.00 15.57
CA THR A 320 -4.91 -13.21 14.38
C THR A 320 -5.67 -13.69 13.16
N GLY A 321 -6.05 -12.74 12.30
CA GLY A 321 -6.60 -13.02 10.97
C GLY A 321 -5.74 -12.38 9.89
N LEU A 322 -5.41 -13.10 8.83
CA LEU A 322 -4.66 -12.53 7.71
C LEU A 322 -5.58 -11.69 6.83
N ILE A 323 -5.23 -10.43 6.61
CA ILE A 323 -5.95 -9.53 5.71
C ILE A 323 -5.38 -9.66 4.30
N GLU A 324 -4.10 -9.34 4.15
CA GLU A 324 -3.39 -9.30 2.86
C GLU A 324 -1.88 -9.51 3.07
N SER A 325 -1.18 -10.01 2.04
CA SER A 325 0.29 -9.97 1.98
C SER A 325 0.74 -9.67 0.56
N ALA A 326 1.35 -8.51 0.36
CA ALA A 326 1.88 -8.07 -0.91
C ALA A 326 3.36 -8.43 -1.06
N ALA A 327 3.78 -8.85 -2.28
CA ALA A 327 5.17 -9.17 -2.60
C ALA A 327 5.98 -7.92 -2.99
N ARG A 328 5.82 -6.84 -2.25
CA ARG A 328 6.48 -5.54 -2.41
C ARG A 328 6.55 -4.77 -1.10
N PHE A 329 7.27 -3.66 -1.13
CA PHE A 329 7.24 -2.72 -0.01
C PHE A 329 5.85 -2.08 0.20
N ALA A 330 5.59 -1.74 1.46
CA ALA A 330 4.47 -0.89 1.84
C ALA A 330 4.47 0.46 1.12
N GLY A 331 3.30 1.06 1.03
CA GLY A 331 3.12 2.46 0.65
C GLY A 331 3.48 3.43 1.78
N TRP A 332 3.17 4.71 1.56
CA TRP A 332 3.41 5.79 2.50
C TRP A 332 4.88 5.87 2.98
N ASN A 333 5.11 6.34 4.19
CA ASN A 333 6.44 6.48 4.78
C ASN A 333 6.87 5.29 5.66
N MET A 334 6.18 4.13 5.60
CA MET A 334 6.53 2.98 6.45
C MET A 334 8.00 2.56 6.27
N ILE A 335 8.45 2.40 5.04
CA ILE A 335 9.84 2.01 4.76
C ILE A 335 10.86 3.13 5.11
N PRO A 336 10.64 4.42 4.75
CA PRO A 336 11.47 5.52 5.26
C PRO A 336 11.55 5.58 6.78
N ASN A 337 10.43 5.33 7.49
CA ASN A 337 10.37 5.36 8.93
C ASN A 337 11.22 4.26 9.58
N ILE A 338 11.31 3.07 8.98
CA ILE A 338 12.26 2.03 9.42
C ILE A 338 13.70 2.56 9.39
N LYS A 339 14.10 3.22 8.29
CA LYS A 339 15.44 3.80 8.17
C LYS A 339 15.69 4.89 9.20
N LYS A 340 14.70 5.75 9.48
CA LYS A 340 14.81 6.83 10.49
C LYS A 340 14.97 6.28 11.90
N VAL A 341 14.16 5.28 12.26
CA VAL A 341 14.11 4.74 13.62
C VAL A 341 15.27 3.79 13.91
N PHE A 342 15.64 2.94 12.95
CA PHE A 342 16.60 1.85 13.17
C PHE A 342 17.91 1.99 12.37
N GLY A 343 18.00 2.95 11.45
CA GLY A 343 19.15 3.09 10.55
C GLY A 343 19.26 2.00 9.48
N VAL A 344 18.23 1.15 9.34
CA VAL A 344 18.20 0.02 8.41
C VAL A 344 17.60 0.44 7.07
N ASP A 345 18.37 0.28 6.01
CA ASP A 345 17.98 0.63 4.64
C ASP A 345 17.34 -0.57 3.93
N MET A 346 16.02 -0.69 4.04
CA MET A 346 15.26 -1.81 3.48
C MET A 346 15.37 -1.87 1.94
N ALA A 347 15.42 -0.72 1.26
CA ALA A 347 15.54 -0.69 -0.20
C ALA A 347 16.88 -1.27 -0.65
N LYS A 348 17.98 -0.90 0.01
CA LYS A 348 19.29 -1.50 -0.25
C LYS A 348 19.28 -3.00 0.05
N LEU A 349 18.73 -3.41 1.19
CA LEU A 349 18.66 -4.83 1.57
C LEU A 349 17.90 -5.69 0.55
N LEU A 350 16.78 -5.17 0.00
CA LEU A 350 16.05 -5.86 -1.06
C LEU A 350 16.94 -6.09 -2.28
N ILE A 351 17.66 -5.05 -2.72
CA ILE A 351 18.54 -5.21 -3.89
C ILE A 351 19.70 -6.15 -3.60
N ASP A 352 20.29 -6.10 -2.39
CA ASP A 352 21.30 -7.05 -1.96
C ASP A 352 20.78 -8.51 -2.04
N VAL A 353 19.53 -8.74 -1.62
CA VAL A 353 18.85 -10.06 -1.73
C VAL A 353 18.66 -10.48 -3.19
N LEU A 354 18.15 -9.59 -4.03
CA LEU A 354 17.93 -9.90 -5.44
C LEU A 354 19.23 -10.17 -6.18
N VAL A 355 20.31 -9.48 -5.84
CA VAL A 355 21.61 -9.62 -6.47
C VAL A 355 22.43 -10.79 -5.90
N ASP A 356 22.47 -10.94 -4.58
CA ASP A 356 23.39 -11.85 -3.88
C ASP A 356 22.70 -13.04 -3.16
N GLY A 357 21.36 -13.03 -3.03
CA GLY A 357 20.60 -14.08 -2.36
C GLY A 357 21.03 -14.26 -0.90
N LYS A 358 21.25 -15.47 -0.44
CA LYS A 358 21.71 -15.81 0.93
C LYS A 358 23.02 -15.15 1.36
N LYS A 359 23.80 -14.60 0.45
CA LYS A 359 25.04 -13.88 0.77
C LYS A 359 24.77 -12.46 1.27
N ALA A 360 23.56 -11.94 1.10
CA ALA A 360 23.17 -10.66 1.65
C ALA A 360 23.25 -10.68 3.18
N VAL A 361 23.79 -9.62 3.76
CA VAL A 361 23.88 -9.48 5.23
C VAL A 361 22.57 -8.85 5.73
N LEU A 362 21.75 -9.66 6.40
CA LEU A 362 20.40 -9.28 6.83
C LEU A 362 20.24 -9.37 8.34
N PRO A 363 19.36 -8.54 8.95
CA PRO A 363 18.91 -8.75 10.32
C PRO A 363 18.24 -10.12 10.45
N LYS A 364 18.46 -10.81 11.58
CA LYS A 364 17.92 -12.16 11.81
C LYS A 364 16.67 -12.19 12.70
N GLN A 365 16.25 -11.02 13.18
CA GLN A 365 15.11 -10.86 14.09
C GLN A 365 14.54 -9.47 13.94
N LEU A 366 13.37 -9.23 14.55
CA LEU A 366 12.79 -7.89 14.62
C LEU A 366 13.81 -6.85 15.07
N LEU A 367 13.79 -5.71 14.41
CA LEU A 367 14.62 -4.57 14.78
C LEU A 367 14.20 -4.03 16.14
N SER A 368 15.19 -3.66 16.95
CA SER A 368 15.01 -3.21 18.32
C SER A 368 16.03 -2.14 18.69
N GLY A 369 15.91 -1.56 19.89
CA GLY A 369 16.83 -0.55 20.39
C GLY A 369 16.48 0.87 19.91
N HIS A 370 15.26 1.12 19.43
CA HIS A 370 14.75 2.45 19.14
C HIS A 370 14.64 3.29 20.43
N THR A 371 14.76 4.60 20.26
CA THR A 371 14.66 5.59 21.35
C THR A 371 13.53 6.59 21.12
N PHE A 372 12.85 6.49 20.00
CA PHE A 372 11.72 7.34 19.60
C PHE A 372 10.82 6.58 18.62
N TYR A 373 9.63 7.10 18.46
CA TYR A 373 8.64 6.64 17.50
C TYR A 373 8.47 7.69 16.40
N VAL A 374 8.16 7.24 15.19
CA VAL A 374 7.82 8.11 14.06
C VAL A 374 6.48 7.66 13.51
N ALA A 375 5.64 8.60 13.17
CA ALA A 375 4.36 8.31 12.52
C ALA A 375 4.18 9.16 11.27
N ASP A 376 3.58 8.59 10.24
CA ASP A 376 2.94 9.34 9.16
C ASP A 376 1.45 9.47 9.47
N CYS A 377 0.90 10.66 9.30
CA CYS A 377 -0.48 11.00 9.60
C CYS A 377 -1.07 11.81 8.44
N HIS A 378 -2.26 11.41 8.00
CA HIS A 378 -2.94 12.03 6.88
C HIS A 378 -4.32 12.53 7.31
N LEU A 379 -4.65 13.76 6.88
CA LEU A 379 -5.98 14.31 7.04
C LEU A 379 -6.74 14.23 5.72
N TYR A 380 -7.95 13.72 5.79
CA TYR A 380 -8.86 13.53 4.68
C TYR A 380 -10.08 14.45 4.80
N PRO A 381 -10.83 14.70 3.72
CA PRO A 381 -12.05 15.49 3.76
C PRO A 381 -13.03 15.05 4.84
N GLN A 382 -13.09 13.74 5.12
CA GLN A 382 -14.02 13.18 6.11
C GLN A 382 -13.78 13.73 7.52
N HIS A 383 -12.53 13.92 7.95
CA HIS A 383 -12.23 14.53 9.26
C HIS A 383 -12.87 15.93 9.39
N PHE A 384 -12.88 16.69 8.31
CA PHE A 384 -13.45 18.03 8.28
C PHE A 384 -14.98 18.03 8.07
N LYS A 385 -15.54 17.01 7.41
CA LYS A 385 -16.99 16.79 7.33
C LYS A 385 -17.56 16.43 8.69
N GLU A 386 -16.93 15.54 9.43
CA GLU A 386 -17.32 15.14 10.79
C GLU A 386 -17.27 16.31 11.77
N SER A 387 -16.33 17.23 11.58
CA SER A 387 -16.22 18.47 12.36
C SER A 387 -17.15 19.59 11.86
N GLY A 388 -17.96 19.35 10.81
CA GLY A 388 -18.87 20.34 10.22
C GLY A 388 -18.20 21.50 9.46
N LEU A 389 -16.92 21.35 9.13
CA LEU A 389 -16.13 22.38 8.42
C LEU A 389 -16.22 22.24 6.89
N ILE A 390 -16.63 21.08 6.39
CA ILE A 390 -17.00 20.85 5.00
C ILE A 390 -18.47 20.47 4.94
N PRO A 391 -19.30 21.13 4.09
CA PRO A 391 -20.71 20.77 3.93
C PRO A 391 -20.86 19.31 3.46
N PRO A 392 -21.82 18.53 4.03
CA PRO A 392 -22.02 17.14 3.66
C PRO A 392 -22.31 16.91 2.17
N GLU A 393 -23.01 17.86 1.54
CA GLU A 393 -23.43 17.84 0.13
C GLU A 393 -22.35 18.29 -0.84
N ALA A 394 -21.22 18.81 -0.36
CA ALA A 394 -20.15 19.30 -1.22
C ALA A 394 -19.56 18.15 -2.07
N THR A 395 -19.46 18.37 -3.38
CA THR A 395 -18.82 17.46 -4.33
C THR A 395 -17.36 17.81 -4.59
N HIS A 396 -16.98 19.05 -4.36
CA HIS A 396 -15.61 19.54 -4.39
C HIS A 396 -15.47 20.73 -3.45
N ILE A 397 -14.24 21.02 -3.06
CA ILE A 397 -13.90 22.19 -2.23
C ILE A 397 -12.68 22.90 -2.81
N THR A 398 -12.61 24.22 -2.61
CA THR A 398 -11.41 25.01 -2.87
C THR A 398 -10.83 25.47 -1.54
N ILE A 399 -9.59 25.07 -1.25
CA ILE A 399 -8.95 25.29 0.05
C ILE A 399 -8.30 26.69 0.06
N ASP A 400 -8.61 27.50 1.09
CA ASP A 400 -7.86 28.71 1.41
C ASP A 400 -6.69 28.39 2.34
N HIS A 401 -6.96 27.70 3.45
CA HIS A 401 -5.97 27.41 4.47
C HIS A 401 -6.37 26.19 5.32
N VAL A 402 -5.35 25.43 5.80
CA VAL A 402 -5.51 24.39 6.83
C VAL A 402 -4.58 24.72 7.99
N SER A 403 -5.05 24.58 9.23
CA SER A 403 -4.24 24.78 10.43
C SER A 403 -4.39 23.65 11.43
N ILE A 404 -3.30 23.42 12.18
CA ILE A 404 -3.23 22.43 13.25
C ILE A 404 -2.88 23.20 14.54
N PRO A 405 -3.77 23.23 15.54
CA PRO A 405 -3.51 23.92 16.81
C PRO A 405 -2.34 23.29 17.58
N GLU A 406 -1.52 24.11 18.23
CA GLU A 406 -0.36 23.62 19.01
C GLU A 406 -0.77 22.70 20.18
N GLU A 407 -1.94 22.91 20.77
CA GLU A 407 -2.49 22.08 21.84
C GLU A 407 -2.85 20.64 21.42
N THR A 408 -2.78 20.33 20.14
CA THR A 408 -3.01 18.95 19.64
C THR A 408 -1.85 18.02 20.00
N PHE A 409 -0.64 18.57 20.21
CA PHE A 409 0.54 17.76 20.49
C PHE A 409 0.63 17.39 21.98
N VAL A 410 0.93 16.11 22.24
CA VAL A 410 1.07 15.53 23.58
C VAL A 410 2.53 15.17 23.83
N GLY A 411 2.99 15.39 25.06
CA GLY A 411 4.37 15.09 25.46
C GLY A 411 5.41 15.87 24.66
N ASP A 412 6.39 15.17 24.10
CA ASP A 412 7.43 15.73 23.23
C ASP A 412 7.15 15.50 21.73
N THR A 413 5.91 15.11 21.39
CA THR A 413 5.52 14.88 20.00
C THR A 413 5.61 16.17 19.18
N ALA A 414 6.27 16.11 18.06
CA ALA A 414 6.46 17.25 17.15
C ALA A 414 6.36 16.82 15.68
N ILE A 415 6.01 17.78 14.82
CA ILE A 415 6.08 17.61 13.37
C ILE A 415 7.53 17.69 12.92
N VAL A 416 8.00 16.69 12.19
CA VAL A 416 9.34 16.66 11.58
C VAL A 416 9.31 16.85 10.06
N SER A 417 8.16 16.60 9.44
CA SER A 417 7.90 16.91 8.03
C SER A 417 6.42 17.13 7.81
N GLN A 418 6.08 18.01 6.86
CA GLN A 418 4.68 18.32 6.58
C GLN A 418 4.48 18.72 5.12
N SER A 419 3.29 18.38 4.61
CA SER A 419 2.79 18.86 3.32
C SER A 419 1.36 19.36 3.50
N PHE A 420 1.15 20.65 3.25
CA PHE A 420 -0.15 21.31 3.28
C PHE A 420 -0.56 21.70 1.86
N PRO A 421 -1.87 21.74 1.56
CA PRO A 421 -2.36 22.24 0.29
C PRO A 421 -2.00 23.73 0.16
N THR A 422 -1.74 24.16 -1.06
CA THR A 422 -1.59 25.58 -1.36
C THR A 422 -2.97 26.24 -1.46
N LYS A 423 -3.02 27.54 -1.20
CA LYS A 423 -4.25 28.31 -1.43
C LYS A 423 -4.74 28.15 -2.86
N GLY A 424 -6.01 27.84 -3.02
CA GLY A 424 -6.65 27.57 -4.31
C GLY A 424 -6.59 26.11 -4.74
N THR A 425 -6.03 25.20 -3.93
CA THR A 425 -6.09 23.76 -4.21
C THR A 425 -7.54 23.30 -4.25
N ILE A 426 -7.93 22.64 -5.35
CA ILE A 426 -9.26 22.05 -5.52
C ILE A 426 -9.17 20.57 -5.16
N VAL A 427 -10.08 20.11 -4.31
CA VAL A 427 -10.21 18.70 -3.94
C VAL A 427 -11.57 18.20 -4.40
N ASP A 428 -11.56 17.14 -5.23
CA ASP A 428 -12.76 16.43 -5.64
C ASP A 428 -13.17 15.45 -4.55
N LEU A 429 -14.33 15.65 -3.95
CA LEU A 429 -14.85 14.82 -2.86
C LEU A 429 -15.57 13.55 -3.34
N ALA A 430 -15.74 13.40 -4.66
CA ALA A 430 -16.26 12.19 -5.27
C ALA A 430 -15.17 11.10 -5.41
N LEU A 431 -13.89 11.50 -5.36
CA LEU A 431 -12.77 10.55 -5.38
C LEU A 431 -12.71 9.71 -4.10
N PHE A 432 -12.06 8.55 -4.19
CA PHE A 432 -11.79 7.72 -3.01
C PHE A 432 -11.01 8.47 -1.95
N GLU A 433 -11.34 8.20 -0.70
CA GLU A 433 -10.70 8.83 0.45
C GLU A 433 -9.19 8.62 0.46
N ALA A 434 -8.70 7.42 0.12
CA ALA A 434 -7.26 7.12 0.05
C ALA A 434 -6.45 8.07 -0.85
N PHE A 435 -7.09 8.72 -1.82
CA PHE A 435 -6.44 9.64 -2.76
C PHE A 435 -6.78 11.10 -2.52
N ASN A 436 -7.68 11.39 -1.59
CA ASN A 436 -8.13 12.74 -1.23
C ASN A 436 -7.38 13.34 -0.03
N GLY A 437 -6.20 12.83 0.29
CA GLY A 437 -5.42 13.36 1.40
C GLY A 437 -5.18 14.87 1.25
N ILE A 438 -5.66 15.64 2.23
CA ILE A 438 -5.52 17.11 2.25
C ILE A 438 -4.19 17.50 2.86
N VAL A 439 -3.80 16.86 3.97
CA VAL A 439 -2.56 17.13 4.69
C VAL A 439 -1.81 15.83 4.93
N SER A 440 -0.51 15.88 4.78
CA SER A 440 0.38 14.80 5.17
C SER A 440 1.39 15.32 6.18
N LEU A 441 1.51 14.65 7.31
CA LEU A 441 2.42 14.98 8.41
C LEU A 441 3.31 13.79 8.72
N GLU A 442 4.52 14.08 9.12
CA GLU A 442 5.38 13.14 9.81
C GLU A 442 5.61 13.64 11.24
N LEU A 443 5.27 12.80 12.21
CA LEU A 443 5.38 13.09 13.63
C LEU A 443 6.50 12.27 14.24
N LYS A 444 7.13 12.82 15.29
CA LYS A 444 8.15 12.12 16.09
C LYS A 444 7.91 12.41 17.56
N GLY A 445 8.03 11.38 18.41
CA GLY A 445 7.95 11.50 19.87
C GLY A 445 8.71 10.37 20.57
N SER A 446 9.01 10.52 21.86
CA SER A 446 9.67 9.50 22.67
C SER A 446 8.71 8.42 23.16
N SER A 447 7.40 8.67 23.11
CA SER A 447 6.32 7.79 23.54
C SER A 447 5.36 7.51 22.39
N SER A 448 5.05 6.22 22.13
CA SER A 448 4.05 5.83 21.14
C SER A 448 2.65 6.32 21.52
N GLN A 449 2.33 6.29 22.82
CA GLN A 449 1.04 6.76 23.34
C GLN A 449 0.84 8.25 23.08
N ASP A 450 1.88 9.06 23.31
CA ASP A 450 1.82 10.51 23.06
C ASP A 450 1.68 10.80 21.57
N VAL A 451 2.39 10.05 20.71
CA VAL A 451 2.25 10.14 19.25
C VAL A 451 0.83 9.76 18.82
N ALA A 452 0.28 8.65 19.31
CA ALA A 452 -1.09 8.22 18.99
C ALA A 452 -2.14 9.23 19.49
N ALA A 453 -1.97 9.77 20.69
CA ALA A 453 -2.84 10.81 21.24
C ALA A 453 -2.77 12.11 20.40
N SER A 454 -1.56 12.52 19.98
CA SER A 454 -1.39 13.69 19.10
C SER A 454 -2.08 13.49 17.76
N ILE A 455 -1.96 12.31 17.14
CA ILE A 455 -2.67 11.98 15.90
C ILE A 455 -4.18 12.15 16.07
N ARG A 456 -4.77 11.56 17.12
CA ARG A 456 -6.21 11.69 17.41
C ARG A 456 -6.63 13.14 17.60
N ASN A 457 -5.83 13.92 18.33
CA ASN A 457 -6.11 15.33 18.56
C ASN A 457 -6.06 16.14 17.25
N ILE A 458 -5.03 15.90 16.43
CA ILE A 458 -4.89 16.52 15.11
C ILE A 458 -6.10 16.21 14.23
N GLN A 459 -6.50 14.95 14.13
CA GLN A 459 -7.66 14.52 13.33
C GLN A 459 -8.98 15.16 13.79
N LYS A 460 -9.13 15.44 15.08
CA LYS A 460 -10.34 16.04 15.66
C LYS A 460 -10.35 17.58 15.65
N GLN A 461 -9.17 18.21 15.73
CA GLN A 461 -9.06 19.65 16.02
C GLN A 461 -8.43 20.45 14.87
N ALA A 462 -7.87 19.79 13.86
CA ALA A 462 -7.42 20.48 12.66
C ALA A 462 -8.58 21.25 12.03
N THR A 463 -8.30 22.45 11.53
CA THR A 463 -9.31 23.30 10.90
C THR A 463 -8.98 23.56 9.44
N ILE A 464 -10.02 23.74 8.63
CA ILE A 464 -9.93 24.08 7.22
C ILE A 464 -10.77 25.33 6.95
N GLN A 465 -10.21 26.27 6.22
CA GLN A 465 -10.93 27.42 5.65
C GLN A 465 -11.09 27.18 4.15
N LEU A 466 -12.32 27.37 3.68
CA LEU A 466 -12.67 27.24 2.26
C LEU A 466 -12.77 28.62 1.63
N MET A 467 -12.46 28.73 0.34
CA MET A 467 -12.67 29.96 -0.41
C MET A 467 -14.16 30.15 -0.71
N ASP A 468 -14.67 31.38 -0.63
CA ASP A 468 -16.10 31.73 -0.81
C ASP A 468 -16.65 31.47 -2.23
N GLU A 469 -15.77 31.25 -3.21
CA GLU A 469 -16.17 30.90 -4.58
C GLU A 469 -16.17 29.39 -4.74
N LEU A 470 -17.35 28.81 -4.89
CA LEU A 470 -17.58 27.42 -5.30
C LEU A 470 -18.20 26.48 -4.26
N VAL A 471 -19.28 26.90 -3.64
CA VAL A 471 -20.39 25.99 -3.38
C VAL A 471 -21.39 26.17 -4.52
N LYS A 472 -21.05 25.70 -5.72
CA LYS A 472 -22.02 25.54 -6.82
C LYS A 472 -22.20 24.06 -7.02
N GLY A 473 -23.39 23.58 -6.60
CA GLY A 473 -23.88 22.24 -6.83
C GLY A 473 -24.07 21.89 -8.30
#